data_106cb8690ab80246ae39ba3a03f13487
#
_entry.id   106cb8690ab80246ae39ba3a03f13487
#
_cell.length_a   1.000
_cell.length_b   1.000
_cell.length_c   1.000
_cell.angle_alpha   90.00
_cell.angle_beta   90.00
_cell.angle_gamma   90.00
#
_symmetry.space_group_name_H-M   'P 1'
#
loop_
_entity.id
_entity.type
_entity.pdbx_description
1 polymer ?
#
loop_
_entity_poly.entity_id
_entity_poly.type
_entity_poly.pdbx_seq_one_letter_code
_entity_poly.pdbx_strand_id
1 'polypeptide(L)'
;MLALVTGASSGIGLQYATALARDYHTDLLLVSNQEQEQIAVARQLADSYHVQATPLYADLSQPEAAEQLHQYCVDNNLAVDILINNAGVFFFNPLCETNMQRLELMLNLHVVTVAKLTRLFAEDMIKRELSAAEQQERVLGMPRKKGYILNMSSMSAWMAYPGIQTYNATKAFIYNFSKSIWYELYPQGVNITVMTPGAVDTSLFGLAPNLRRLAVNLTVSIPPEQLVKRALKSLFRGKKAAMPGLLNHLATPLLKHTPDWLVRVTYKFVGQYQK
;
A
#
# COMPACT_ATOMS: atom_id res chain seq x y z
N MET A 1 12.11 -16.14 2.40
CA MET A 1 11.81 -14.86 1.69
C MET A 1 11.87 -13.72 2.67
N LEU A 2 12.27 -12.53 2.21
CA LEU A 2 12.24 -11.29 3.00
C LEU A 2 11.21 -10.32 2.41
N ALA A 3 10.30 -9.80 3.24
CA ALA A 3 9.34 -8.78 2.86
C ALA A 3 9.65 -7.44 3.52
N LEU A 4 9.75 -6.39 2.72
CA LEU A 4 9.80 -5.00 3.17
C LEU A 4 8.38 -4.42 3.15
N VAL A 5 7.89 -3.96 4.29
CA VAL A 5 6.54 -3.40 4.45
C VAL A 5 6.64 -1.96 4.95
N THR A 6 6.19 -1.00 4.15
CA THR A 6 6.15 0.41 4.55
C THR A 6 4.85 0.76 5.27
N GLY A 7 4.91 1.62 6.30
CA GLY A 7 3.78 1.93 7.17
C GLY A 7 3.32 0.73 7.99
N ALA A 8 4.27 -0.08 8.47
CA ALA A 8 4.00 -1.37 9.12
C ALA A 8 3.58 -1.28 10.59
N SER A 9 3.68 -0.12 11.22
CA SER A 9 3.37 0.07 12.65
C SER A 9 1.88 -0.07 12.99
N SER A 10 0.98 0.09 12.02
CA SER A 10 -0.47 0.07 12.28
C SER A 10 -1.30 -0.23 11.02
N GLY A 11 -2.61 -0.36 11.19
CA GLY A 11 -3.59 -0.42 10.12
C GLY A 11 -3.33 -1.53 9.08
N ILE A 12 -3.39 -1.18 7.80
CA ILE A 12 -3.25 -2.14 6.68
C ILE A 12 -1.81 -2.67 6.62
N GLY A 13 -0.79 -1.83 6.90
CA GLY A 13 0.61 -2.25 6.88
C GLY A 13 0.91 -3.32 7.92
N LEU A 14 0.41 -3.15 9.15
CA LEU A 14 0.50 -4.17 10.20
C LEU A 14 -0.18 -5.48 9.75
N GLN A 15 -1.32 -5.41 9.10
CA GLN A 15 -2.01 -6.61 8.61
C GLN A 15 -1.24 -7.30 7.47
N TYR A 16 -0.56 -6.53 6.58
CA TYR A 16 0.36 -7.14 5.61
C TYR A 16 1.52 -7.87 6.30
N ALA A 17 2.18 -7.23 7.26
CA ALA A 17 3.26 -7.83 8.02
C ALA A 17 2.80 -9.10 8.75
N THR A 18 1.66 -9.03 9.42
CA THR A 18 1.06 -10.17 10.14
C THR A 18 0.73 -11.33 9.19
N ALA A 19 0.10 -11.06 8.05
CA ALA A 19 -0.26 -12.11 7.09
C ALA A 19 0.97 -12.75 6.44
N LEU A 20 1.99 -11.95 6.11
CA LEU A 20 3.25 -12.46 5.54
C LEU A 20 4.00 -13.34 6.54
N ALA A 21 4.08 -12.95 7.81
CA ALA A 21 4.68 -13.77 8.86
C ALA A 21 3.88 -15.07 9.09
N ARG A 22 2.57 -14.95 9.34
CA ARG A 22 1.71 -16.05 9.75
C ARG A 22 1.46 -17.07 8.64
N ASP A 23 1.08 -16.60 7.44
CA ASP A 23 0.56 -17.45 6.37
C ASP A 23 1.64 -17.86 5.36
N TYR A 24 2.76 -17.13 5.31
CA TYR A 24 3.84 -17.35 4.34
C TYR A 24 5.22 -17.57 4.98
N HIS A 25 5.33 -17.50 6.30
CA HIS A 25 6.59 -17.67 7.06
C HIS A 25 7.73 -16.81 6.49
N THR A 26 7.40 -15.56 6.17
CA THR A 26 8.30 -14.59 5.54
C THR A 26 8.96 -13.73 6.60
N ASP A 27 10.29 -13.57 6.53
CA ASP A 27 11.01 -12.60 7.34
C ASP A 27 10.63 -11.18 6.93
N LEU A 28 10.71 -10.25 7.88
CA LEU A 28 10.14 -8.91 7.74
C LEU A 28 11.19 -7.83 7.98
N LEU A 29 11.24 -6.85 7.08
CA LEU A 29 11.78 -5.52 7.31
C LEU A 29 10.61 -4.54 7.41
N LEU A 30 10.32 -4.09 8.63
CA LEU A 30 9.20 -3.22 8.94
C LEU A 30 9.67 -1.77 8.90
N VAL A 31 9.06 -0.93 8.07
CA VAL A 31 9.47 0.47 7.89
C VAL A 31 8.35 1.41 8.30
N SER A 32 8.63 2.33 9.23
CA SER A 32 7.67 3.34 9.70
C SER A 32 8.40 4.53 10.32
N ASN A 33 7.72 5.67 10.44
CA ASN A 33 8.15 6.81 11.24
C ASN A 33 7.58 6.79 12.68
N GLN A 34 6.96 5.70 13.10
CA GLN A 34 6.48 5.45 14.47
C GLN A 34 7.37 4.41 15.13
N GLU A 35 8.48 4.85 15.69
CA GLU A 35 9.57 3.98 16.13
C GLU A 35 9.14 3.00 17.22
N GLN A 36 8.51 3.50 18.27
CA GLN A 36 8.14 2.69 19.45
C GLN A 36 7.09 1.61 19.09
N GLU A 37 6.06 2.02 18.36
CA GLU A 37 5.01 1.12 17.91
C GLU A 37 5.57 0.02 17.00
N GLN A 38 6.51 0.40 16.13
CA GLN A 38 7.12 -0.53 15.19
C GLN A 38 8.02 -1.55 15.88
N ILE A 39 8.79 -1.15 16.89
CA ILE A 39 9.61 -2.05 17.70
C ILE A 39 8.70 -3.08 18.43
N ALA A 40 7.58 -2.61 19.00
CA ALA A 40 6.62 -3.49 19.65
C ALA A 40 6.00 -4.50 18.68
N VAL A 41 5.61 -4.02 17.48
CA VAL A 41 5.07 -4.88 16.40
C VAL A 41 6.09 -5.92 15.95
N ALA A 42 7.34 -5.52 15.72
CA ALA A 42 8.40 -6.43 15.30
C ALA A 42 8.60 -7.56 16.31
N ARG A 43 8.71 -7.23 17.60
CA ARG A 43 8.84 -8.22 18.67
C ARG A 43 7.64 -9.16 18.71
N GLN A 44 6.42 -8.62 18.69
CA GLN A 44 5.19 -9.42 18.68
C GLN A 44 5.14 -10.41 17.51
N LEU A 45 5.50 -9.98 16.30
CA LEU A 45 5.45 -10.85 15.12
C LEU A 45 6.53 -11.93 15.16
N ALA A 46 7.75 -11.58 15.60
CA ALA A 46 8.84 -12.54 15.77
C ALA A 46 8.47 -13.63 16.78
N ASP A 47 7.94 -13.24 17.95
CA ASP A 47 7.55 -14.18 19.01
C ASP A 47 6.38 -15.07 18.60
N SER A 48 5.37 -14.48 17.91
CA SER A 48 4.15 -15.20 17.54
C SER A 48 4.30 -16.17 16.37
N TYR A 49 5.17 -15.85 15.41
CA TYR A 49 5.25 -16.59 14.14
C TYR A 49 6.63 -17.18 13.86
N HIS A 50 7.59 -17.00 14.75
CA HIS A 50 8.97 -17.54 14.64
C HIS A 50 9.67 -17.11 13.34
N VAL A 51 9.50 -15.85 12.94
CA VAL A 51 10.18 -15.20 11.81
C VAL A 51 11.14 -14.13 12.31
N GLN A 52 12.12 -13.75 11.50
CA GLN A 52 12.90 -12.57 11.77
C GLN A 52 12.08 -11.33 11.41
N ALA A 53 11.92 -10.40 12.36
CA ALA A 53 11.23 -9.15 12.12
C ALA A 53 12.09 -7.98 12.60
N THR A 54 12.64 -7.25 11.64
CA THR A 54 13.54 -6.12 11.88
C THR A 54 12.78 -4.80 11.76
N PRO A 55 12.66 -4.01 12.83
CA PRO A 55 12.09 -2.67 12.75
C PRO A 55 13.13 -1.69 12.21
N LEU A 56 12.74 -0.81 11.30
CA LEU A 56 13.58 0.25 10.75
C LEU A 56 12.83 1.57 10.74
N TYR A 57 13.28 2.54 11.53
CA TYR A 57 12.74 3.90 11.47
C TYR A 57 13.10 4.57 10.14
N ALA A 58 12.11 5.09 9.41
CA ALA A 58 12.31 5.96 8.27
C ALA A 58 11.08 6.87 8.06
N ASP A 59 11.33 8.17 7.91
CA ASP A 59 10.32 9.10 7.43
C ASP A 59 10.33 9.14 5.89
N LEU A 60 9.47 8.32 5.31
CA LEU A 60 9.36 8.15 3.85
C LEU A 60 8.77 9.37 3.12
N SER A 61 8.44 10.45 3.82
CA SER A 61 8.06 11.73 3.20
C SER A 61 9.27 12.60 2.83
N GLN A 62 10.46 12.24 3.30
CA GLN A 62 11.69 12.96 2.97
C GLN A 62 12.18 12.63 1.55
N PRO A 63 12.75 13.59 0.82
CA PRO A 63 13.11 13.43 -0.60
C PRO A 63 14.06 12.24 -0.90
N GLU A 64 15.02 11.97 0.02
CA GLU A 64 16.05 10.93 -0.15
C GLU A 64 15.73 9.63 0.59
N ALA A 65 14.56 9.54 1.24
CA ALA A 65 14.24 8.39 2.10
C ALA A 65 14.19 7.06 1.34
N ALA A 66 13.78 7.08 0.08
CA ALA A 66 13.74 5.87 -0.74
C ALA A 66 15.13 5.32 -1.02
N GLU A 67 16.06 6.19 -1.39
CA GLU A 67 17.45 5.85 -1.66
C GLU A 67 18.17 5.39 -0.39
N GLN A 68 17.95 6.08 0.73
CA GLN A 68 18.50 5.72 2.03
C GLN A 68 18.01 4.34 2.50
N LEU A 69 16.72 4.06 2.34
CA LEU A 69 16.13 2.75 2.66
C LEU A 69 16.71 1.65 1.77
N HIS A 70 16.84 1.90 0.49
CA HIS A 70 17.45 0.94 -0.44
C HIS A 70 18.92 0.71 -0.10
N GLN A 71 19.70 1.78 0.15
CA GLN A 71 21.09 1.67 0.54
C GLN A 71 21.26 0.88 1.85
N TYR A 72 20.39 1.11 2.84
CA TYR A 72 20.37 0.29 4.05
C TYR A 72 20.23 -1.21 3.74
N CYS A 73 19.35 -1.58 2.82
CA CYS A 73 19.20 -2.98 2.42
C CYS A 73 20.48 -3.52 1.74
N VAL A 74 21.11 -2.73 0.89
CA VAL A 74 22.38 -3.10 0.23
C VAL A 74 23.49 -3.30 1.26
N ASP A 75 23.70 -2.34 2.16
CA ASP A 75 24.77 -2.37 3.17
C ASP A 75 24.64 -3.55 4.16
N ASN A 76 23.39 -3.99 4.40
CA ASN A 76 23.09 -5.12 5.29
C ASN A 76 22.87 -6.45 4.54
N ASN A 77 23.13 -6.50 3.23
CA ASN A 77 22.94 -7.69 2.38
C ASN A 77 21.51 -8.27 2.46
N LEU A 78 20.50 -7.40 2.55
CA LEU A 78 19.08 -7.78 2.63
C LEU A 78 18.49 -7.89 1.23
N ALA A 79 18.37 -9.12 0.73
CA ALA A 79 17.70 -9.39 -0.55
C ALA A 79 16.18 -9.37 -0.37
N VAL A 80 15.54 -8.25 -0.72
CA VAL A 80 14.07 -8.11 -0.61
C VAL A 80 13.36 -8.88 -1.71
N ASP A 81 12.55 -9.86 -1.33
CA ASP A 81 11.70 -10.66 -2.24
C ASP A 81 10.35 -10.00 -2.50
N ILE A 82 9.81 -9.32 -1.47
CA ILE A 82 8.47 -8.74 -1.49
C ILE A 82 8.55 -7.30 -1.01
N LEU A 83 8.15 -6.34 -1.84
CA LEU A 83 8.01 -4.93 -1.48
C LEU A 83 6.53 -4.57 -1.36
N ILE A 84 6.10 -4.10 -0.18
CA ILE A 84 4.75 -3.59 0.07
C ILE A 84 4.81 -2.07 0.29
N ASN A 85 4.53 -1.29 -0.75
CA ASN A 85 4.39 0.15 -0.69
C ASN A 85 2.99 0.51 -0.16
N ASN A 86 2.86 0.56 1.16
CA ASN A 86 1.60 0.81 1.85
C ASN A 86 1.58 2.14 2.62
N ALA A 87 2.72 2.66 3.06
CA ALA A 87 2.79 3.93 3.80
C ALA A 87 1.99 5.03 3.09
N GLY A 88 1.23 5.78 3.85
CA GLY A 88 0.40 6.82 3.28
C GLY A 88 -0.30 7.66 4.33
N VAL A 89 -0.74 8.84 3.91
CA VAL A 89 -1.48 9.81 4.71
C VAL A 89 -2.76 10.22 4.00
N PHE A 90 -3.71 10.72 4.76
CA PHE A 90 -4.94 11.25 4.23
C PHE A 90 -5.24 12.60 4.88
N PHE A 91 -5.57 13.60 4.06
CA PHE A 91 -6.05 14.89 4.52
C PHE A 91 -7.29 15.26 3.73
N PHE A 92 -8.25 15.84 4.40
CA PHE A 92 -9.38 16.49 3.77
C PHE A 92 -9.25 18.00 4.00
N ASN A 93 -8.83 18.76 2.99
CA ASN A 93 -8.69 20.21 3.06
C ASN A 93 -8.93 20.83 1.68
N PRO A 94 -9.60 22.01 1.61
CA PRO A 94 -9.61 22.81 0.39
C PRO A 94 -8.18 23.14 -0.06
N LEU A 95 -7.95 23.24 -1.36
CA LEU A 95 -6.60 23.42 -1.89
C LEU A 95 -5.89 24.64 -1.31
N CYS A 96 -6.58 25.79 -1.30
CA CYS A 96 -6.00 27.06 -0.83
C CYS A 96 -5.82 27.12 0.70
N GLU A 97 -6.40 26.20 1.44
CA GLU A 97 -6.25 26.08 2.91
C GLU A 97 -5.24 24.99 3.28
N THR A 98 -4.77 24.23 2.31
CA THR A 98 -3.76 23.19 2.54
C THR A 98 -2.39 23.84 2.70
N ASN A 99 -1.75 23.59 3.84
CA ASN A 99 -0.37 24.01 4.07
C ASN A 99 0.57 23.33 3.05
N MET A 100 1.55 24.10 2.52
CA MET A 100 2.49 23.62 1.50
C MET A 100 3.28 22.40 1.95
N GLN A 101 3.73 22.34 3.21
CA GLN A 101 4.45 21.20 3.76
C GLN A 101 3.59 19.93 3.76
N ARG A 102 2.28 20.03 4.04
CA ARG A 102 1.35 18.88 3.94
C ARG A 102 1.14 18.42 2.50
N LEU A 103 1.12 19.37 1.56
CA LEU A 103 1.03 19.05 0.13
C LEU A 103 2.27 18.29 -0.33
N GLU A 104 3.45 18.82 -0.02
CA GLU A 104 4.74 18.20 -0.35
C GLU A 104 4.90 16.82 0.31
N LEU A 105 4.56 16.70 1.60
CA LEU A 105 4.57 15.44 2.32
C LEU A 105 3.74 14.37 1.58
N MET A 106 2.51 14.70 1.17
CA MET A 106 1.65 13.75 0.47
C MET A 106 2.21 13.38 -0.91
N LEU A 107 2.73 14.35 -1.67
CA LEU A 107 3.32 14.11 -2.98
C LEU A 107 4.59 13.26 -2.87
N ASN A 108 5.48 13.59 -1.95
CA ASN A 108 6.69 12.82 -1.71
C ASN A 108 6.35 11.39 -1.29
N LEU A 109 5.54 11.22 -0.24
CA LEU A 109 5.22 9.90 0.29
C LEU A 109 4.48 9.00 -0.70
N HIS A 110 3.47 9.54 -1.41
CA HIS A 110 2.62 8.72 -2.28
C HIS A 110 3.14 8.58 -3.70
N VAL A 111 3.87 9.57 -4.22
CA VAL A 111 4.28 9.59 -5.63
C VAL A 111 5.77 9.32 -5.74
N VAL A 112 6.60 10.20 -5.20
CA VAL A 112 8.04 10.15 -5.39
C VAL A 112 8.64 8.90 -4.76
N THR A 113 8.36 8.67 -3.48
CA THR A 113 8.89 7.53 -2.73
C THR A 113 8.41 6.20 -3.30
N VAL A 114 7.11 6.08 -3.62
CA VAL A 114 6.58 4.83 -4.21
C VAL A 114 7.24 4.55 -5.57
N ALA A 115 7.43 5.56 -6.42
CA ALA A 115 8.07 5.39 -7.71
C ALA A 115 9.55 5.00 -7.57
N LYS A 116 10.29 5.68 -6.68
CA LYS A 116 11.71 5.40 -6.41
C LYS A 116 11.91 4.01 -5.82
N LEU A 117 11.19 3.64 -4.75
CA LEU A 117 11.27 2.31 -4.14
C LEU A 117 10.92 1.22 -5.15
N THR A 118 9.83 1.40 -5.90
CA THR A 118 9.43 0.45 -6.93
C THR A 118 10.54 0.25 -7.96
N ARG A 119 11.17 1.32 -8.45
CA ARG A 119 12.27 1.24 -9.42
C ARG A 119 13.50 0.55 -8.85
N LEU A 120 13.97 1.00 -7.67
CA LEU A 120 15.22 0.49 -7.06
C LEU A 120 15.13 -1.00 -6.77
N PHE A 121 14.06 -1.43 -6.08
CA PHE A 121 13.89 -2.85 -5.76
C PHE A 121 13.53 -3.72 -6.97
N ALA A 122 12.82 -3.18 -7.97
CA ALA A 122 12.59 -3.92 -9.21
C ALA A 122 13.89 -4.18 -9.96
N GLU A 123 14.80 -3.23 -9.98
CA GLU A 123 16.14 -3.39 -10.59
C GLU A 123 16.94 -4.51 -9.93
N ASP A 124 16.97 -4.56 -8.60
CA ASP A 124 17.61 -5.64 -7.87
C ASP A 124 16.93 -7.00 -8.10
N MET A 125 15.61 -7.03 -8.07
CA MET A 125 14.83 -8.25 -8.34
C MET A 125 15.09 -8.80 -9.75
N ILE A 126 15.20 -7.94 -10.77
CA ILE A 126 15.49 -8.35 -12.15
C ILE A 126 16.89 -8.95 -12.26
N LYS A 127 17.88 -8.32 -11.65
CA LYS A 127 19.29 -8.76 -11.68
C LYS A 127 19.51 -10.08 -10.94
N ARG A 128 18.64 -10.40 -9.98
CA ARG A 128 18.78 -11.62 -9.18
C ARG A 128 18.51 -12.87 -10.00
N GLU A 129 19.37 -13.87 -9.84
CA GLU A 129 19.13 -15.22 -10.31
C GLU A 129 18.55 -16.07 -9.18
N LEU A 130 17.48 -16.83 -9.47
CA LEU A 130 16.93 -17.78 -8.52
C LEU A 130 17.81 -19.04 -8.51
N SER A 131 18.16 -19.53 -7.33
CA SER A 131 18.82 -20.81 -7.16
C SER A 131 17.93 -21.97 -7.68
N ALA A 132 18.52 -23.12 -7.92
CA ALA A 132 17.75 -24.31 -8.37
C ALA A 132 16.61 -24.69 -7.42
N ALA A 133 16.81 -24.54 -6.11
CA ALA A 133 15.77 -24.77 -5.10
C ALA A 133 14.62 -23.74 -5.23
N GLU A 134 14.95 -22.46 -5.33
CA GLU A 134 13.96 -21.38 -5.47
C GLU A 134 13.14 -21.49 -6.76
N GLN A 135 13.72 -21.98 -7.86
CA GLN A 135 13.00 -22.22 -9.12
C GLN A 135 11.94 -23.32 -8.98
N GLN A 136 12.11 -24.24 -8.05
CA GLN A 136 11.15 -25.31 -7.76
C GLN A 136 10.07 -24.87 -6.76
N GLU A 137 10.29 -23.78 -6.03
CA GLU A 137 9.31 -23.29 -5.08
C GLU A 137 7.99 -22.86 -5.73
N ARG A 138 6.92 -23.06 -4.99
CA ARG A 138 5.56 -22.65 -5.36
C ARG A 138 4.97 -21.72 -4.30
N VAL A 139 4.49 -20.55 -4.73
CA VAL A 139 3.75 -19.64 -3.87
C VAL A 139 2.28 -19.66 -4.31
N LEU A 140 1.39 -20.13 -3.46
CA LEU A 140 -0.02 -20.39 -3.81
C LEU A 140 -0.20 -21.25 -5.08
N GLY A 141 0.66 -22.24 -5.28
CA GLY A 141 0.65 -23.14 -6.43
C GLY A 141 1.26 -22.56 -7.72
N MET A 142 1.63 -21.30 -7.73
CA MET A 142 2.30 -20.65 -8.87
C MET A 142 3.82 -20.74 -8.74
N PRO A 143 4.59 -20.83 -9.85
CA PRO A 143 6.04 -20.73 -9.80
C PRO A 143 6.50 -19.45 -9.09
N ARG A 144 7.48 -19.57 -8.19
CA ARG A 144 8.10 -18.41 -7.55
C ARG A 144 8.64 -17.45 -8.61
N LYS A 145 8.44 -16.14 -8.38
CA LYS A 145 9.01 -15.08 -9.20
C LYS A 145 10.30 -14.55 -8.58
N LYS A 146 11.10 -13.85 -9.34
CA LYS A 146 12.30 -13.15 -8.85
C LYS A 146 11.97 -12.10 -7.79
N GLY A 147 10.80 -11.49 -7.89
CA GLY A 147 10.30 -10.53 -6.92
C GLY A 147 8.82 -10.21 -7.05
N TYR A 148 8.28 -9.62 -6.00
CA TYR A 148 6.88 -9.22 -5.89
C TYR A 148 6.78 -7.80 -5.34
N ILE A 149 6.03 -6.93 -6.02
CA ILE A 149 5.82 -5.55 -5.60
C ILE A 149 4.32 -5.28 -5.50
N LEU A 150 3.86 -4.74 -4.38
CA LEU A 150 2.48 -4.33 -4.18
C LEU A 150 2.43 -2.84 -3.86
N ASN A 151 1.70 -2.09 -4.68
CA ASN A 151 1.48 -0.67 -4.50
C ASN A 151 0.04 -0.39 -4.06
N MET A 152 -0.12 0.30 -2.93
CA MET A 152 -1.43 0.66 -2.38
C MET A 152 -1.97 1.94 -3.02
N SER A 153 -2.92 1.78 -3.94
CA SER A 153 -3.75 2.86 -4.45
C SER A 153 -5.07 2.97 -3.63
N SER A 154 -6.13 3.43 -4.24
CA SER A 154 -7.48 3.57 -3.67
C SER A 154 -8.51 3.61 -4.80
N MET A 155 -9.77 3.30 -4.51
CA MET A 155 -10.86 3.58 -5.44
C MET A 155 -11.02 5.07 -5.74
N SER A 156 -10.49 5.94 -4.89
CA SER A 156 -10.45 7.39 -5.12
C SER A 156 -9.61 7.81 -6.34
N ALA A 157 -8.80 6.90 -6.89
CA ALA A 157 -8.06 7.10 -8.13
C ALA A 157 -8.96 7.47 -9.34
N TRP A 158 -10.25 7.16 -9.26
CA TRP A 158 -11.24 7.50 -10.31
C TRP A 158 -12.16 8.65 -9.93
N MET A 159 -11.91 9.32 -8.81
CA MET A 159 -12.76 10.41 -8.33
C MET A 159 -12.09 11.77 -8.57
N ALA A 160 -12.87 12.72 -9.10
CA ALA A 160 -12.52 14.14 -9.08
C ALA A 160 -13.38 14.82 -7.99
N TYR A 161 -12.90 14.82 -6.74
CA TYR A 161 -13.65 15.35 -5.61
C TYR A 161 -12.87 16.40 -4.85
N PRO A 162 -13.47 17.59 -4.59
CA PRO A 162 -12.80 18.68 -3.88
C PRO A 162 -12.55 18.32 -2.40
N GLY A 163 -11.53 18.90 -1.81
CA GLY A 163 -11.09 18.59 -0.44
C GLY A 163 -10.13 17.41 -0.34
N ILE A 164 -10.16 16.47 -1.30
CA ILE A 164 -9.22 15.33 -1.39
C ILE A 164 -8.51 15.25 -2.74
N GLN A 165 -8.45 16.36 -3.46
CA GLN A 165 -7.93 16.44 -4.82
C GLN A 165 -6.50 15.92 -4.95
N THR A 166 -5.60 16.28 -4.03
CA THR A 166 -4.21 15.82 -4.04
C THR A 166 -4.14 14.31 -3.76
N TYR A 167 -4.89 13.83 -2.77
CA TYR A 167 -4.96 12.40 -2.47
C TYR A 167 -5.44 11.59 -3.69
N ASN A 168 -6.54 12.01 -4.32
CA ASN A 168 -7.09 11.36 -5.51
C ASN A 168 -6.07 11.32 -6.65
N ALA A 169 -5.40 12.45 -6.92
CA ALA A 169 -4.38 12.55 -7.95
C ALA A 169 -3.18 11.61 -7.66
N THR A 170 -2.70 11.54 -6.42
CA THR A 170 -1.61 10.62 -6.05
C THR A 170 -2.02 9.15 -6.21
N LYS A 171 -3.26 8.81 -5.86
CA LYS A 171 -3.76 7.43 -6.01
C LYS A 171 -4.01 7.06 -7.48
N ALA A 172 -4.40 8.02 -8.31
CA ALA A 172 -4.49 7.84 -9.76
C ALA A 172 -3.09 7.63 -10.39
N PHE A 173 -2.08 8.37 -9.93
CA PHE A 173 -0.70 8.15 -10.33
C PHE A 173 -0.26 6.71 -10.01
N ILE A 174 -0.39 6.27 -8.74
CA ILE A 174 0.01 4.92 -8.32
C ILE A 174 -0.68 3.85 -9.17
N TYR A 175 -1.98 4.02 -9.44
CA TYR A 175 -2.76 3.07 -10.23
C TYR A 175 -2.23 2.94 -11.66
N ASN A 176 -2.07 4.05 -12.37
CA ASN A 176 -1.61 4.03 -13.76
C ASN A 176 -0.14 3.63 -13.88
N PHE A 177 0.73 4.16 -13.03
CA PHE A 177 2.13 3.80 -12.93
C PHE A 177 2.33 2.29 -12.76
N SER A 178 1.71 1.70 -11.75
CA SER A 178 1.86 0.27 -11.47
C SER A 178 1.35 -0.61 -12.61
N LYS A 179 0.22 -0.25 -13.24
CA LYS A 179 -0.31 -1.00 -14.37
C LYS A 179 0.58 -0.91 -15.61
N SER A 180 1.19 0.24 -15.86
CA SER A 180 2.08 0.43 -16.98
C SER A 180 3.36 -0.38 -16.84
N ILE A 181 4.03 -0.26 -15.70
CA ILE A 181 5.29 -0.98 -15.47
C ILE A 181 5.11 -2.50 -15.28
N TRP A 182 3.88 -2.99 -15.03
CA TRP A 182 3.63 -4.43 -15.02
C TRP A 182 4.01 -5.09 -16.36
N TYR A 183 3.73 -4.43 -17.49
CA TYR A 183 4.07 -4.95 -18.81
C TYR A 183 5.59 -5.04 -19.06
N GLU A 184 6.36 -4.19 -18.39
CA GLU A 184 7.82 -4.17 -18.46
C GLU A 184 8.44 -5.21 -17.50
N LEU A 185 7.94 -5.32 -16.29
CA LEU A 185 8.54 -6.12 -15.21
C LEU A 185 8.11 -7.59 -15.24
N TYR A 186 6.86 -7.87 -15.60
CA TYR A 186 6.32 -9.23 -15.55
C TYR A 186 7.07 -10.23 -16.44
N PRO A 187 7.46 -9.89 -17.70
CA PRO A 187 8.29 -10.75 -18.53
C PRO A 187 9.70 -10.99 -17.95
N GLN A 188 10.20 -10.08 -17.11
CA GLN A 188 11.50 -10.18 -16.46
C GLN A 188 11.47 -10.95 -15.14
N GLY A 189 10.33 -11.53 -14.78
CA GLY A 189 10.17 -12.35 -13.58
C GLY A 189 9.80 -11.56 -12.32
N VAL A 190 9.48 -10.28 -12.43
CA VAL A 190 9.02 -9.45 -11.30
C VAL A 190 7.53 -9.15 -11.47
N ASN A 191 6.74 -9.56 -10.46
CA ASN A 191 5.32 -9.26 -10.49
C ASN A 191 4.99 -8.02 -9.70
N ILE A 192 4.27 -7.08 -10.30
CA ILE A 192 3.73 -5.91 -9.62
C ILE A 192 2.20 -5.93 -9.62
N THR A 193 1.61 -5.64 -8.47
CA THR A 193 0.15 -5.55 -8.31
C THR A 193 -0.22 -4.21 -7.70
N VAL A 194 -1.13 -3.48 -8.34
CA VAL A 194 -1.77 -2.32 -7.71
C VAL A 194 -3.05 -2.74 -7.01
N MET A 195 -3.17 -2.39 -5.74
CA MET A 195 -4.36 -2.64 -4.93
C MET A 195 -5.19 -1.37 -4.81
N THR A 196 -6.47 -1.45 -5.17
CA THR A 196 -7.40 -0.31 -5.18
C THR A 196 -8.60 -0.56 -4.28
N PRO A 197 -8.41 -0.53 -2.95
CA PRO A 197 -9.52 -0.74 -2.02
C PRO A 197 -10.51 0.42 -2.06
N GLY A 198 -11.77 0.11 -1.72
CA GLY A 198 -12.75 1.08 -1.26
C GLY A 198 -12.46 1.50 0.20
N ALA A 199 -13.51 1.79 0.95
CA ALA A 199 -13.36 2.07 2.37
C ALA A 199 -12.83 0.82 3.11
N VAL A 200 -11.84 1.04 3.99
CA VAL A 200 -11.24 0.00 4.84
C VAL A 200 -11.37 0.46 6.29
N ASP A 201 -11.69 -0.46 7.18
CA ASP A 201 -11.83 -0.17 8.60
C ASP A 201 -10.47 0.10 9.26
N THR A 202 -10.00 1.33 9.10
CA THR A 202 -8.74 1.83 9.70
C THR A 202 -8.93 3.21 10.28
N SER A 203 -7.96 3.68 11.06
CA SER A 203 -7.92 5.04 11.60
C SER A 203 -7.54 6.11 10.57
N LEU A 204 -7.20 5.74 9.34
CA LEU A 204 -6.69 6.65 8.31
C LEU A 204 -7.62 7.85 8.04
N PHE A 205 -8.93 7.64 8.08
CA PHE A 205 -9.93 8.67 7.82
C PHE A 205 -10.42 9.40 9.08
N GLY A 206 -9.86 9.11 10.25
CA GLY A 206 -10.25 9.77 11.51
C GLY A 206 -11.68 9.46 12.00
N LEU A 207 -12.36 8.47 11.44
CA LEU A 207 -13.72 8.10 11.83
C LEU A 207 -13.76 7.47 13.22
N ALA A 208 -14.77 7.81 14.00
CA ALA A 208 -15.02 7.22 15.32
C ALA A 208 -15.26 5.69 15.21
N PRO A 209 -14.82 4.89 16.21
CA PRO A 209 -14.88 3.42 16.16
C PRO A 209 -16.28 2.85 15.91
N ASN A 210 -17.32 3.48 16.47
CA ASN A 210 -18.73 3.09 16.26
C ASN A 210 -19.18 3.28 14.81
N LEU A 211 -18.79 4.39 14.17
CA LEU A 211 -19.10 4.67 12.76
C LEU A 211 -18.34 3.72 11.82
N ARG A 212 -17.10 3.40 12.15
CA ARG A 212 -16.30 2.41 11.39
C ARG A 212 -16.95 1.03 11.44
N ARG A 213 -17.37 0.58 12.64
CA ARG A 213 -18.08 -0.71 12.81
C ARG A 213 -19.39 -0.74 12.05
N LEU A 214 -20.17 0.36 12.07
CA LEU A 214 -21.42 0.46 11.31
C LEU A 214 -21.13 0.35 9.80
N ALA A 215 -20.10 1.02 9.27
CA ALA A 215 -19.72 0.95 7.86
C ALA A 215 -19.31 -0.48 7.44
N VAL A 216 -18.66 -1.25 8.31
CA VAL A 216 -18.34 -2.67 8.07
C VAL A 216 -19.63 -3.50 8.03
N ASN A 217 -20.54 -3.32 8.99
CA ASN A 217 -21.82 -4.06 9.04
C ASN A 217 -22.71 -3.80 7.81
N LEU A 218 -22.65 -2.58 7.27
CA LEU A 218 -23.36 -2.20 6.05
C LEU A 218 -22.60 -2.60 4.75
N THR A 219 -21.49 -3.34 4.87
CA THR A 219 -20.62 -3.74 3.75
C THR A 219 -20.04 -2.58 2.91
N VAL A 220 -20.10 -1.37 3.43
CA VAL A 220 -19.49 -0.17 2.83
C VAL A 220 -17.97 -0.17 3.03
N SER A 221 -17.53 -0.76 4.14
CA SER A 221 -16.10 -0.93 4.48
C SER A 221 -15.77 -2.41 4.62
N ILE A 222 -14.52 -2.76 4.37
CA ILE A 222 -14.02 -4.13 4.55
C ILE A 222 -12.96 -4.19 5.66
N PRO A 223 -12.91 -5.29 6.43
CA PRO A 223 -11.82 -5.50 7.40
C PRO A 223 -10.45 -5.52 6.70
N PRO A 224 -9.40 -4.92 7.32
CA PRO A 224 -8.06 -4.90 6.75
C PRO A 224 -7.51 -6.30 6.44
N GLU A 225 -7.80 -7.31 7.26
CA GLU A 225 -7.36 -8.69 7.04
C GLU A 225 -7.92 -9.28 5.74
N GLN A 226 -9.20 -9.02 5.44
CA GLN A 226 -9.81 -9.49 4.19
C GLN A 226 -9.21 -8.81 2.96
N LEU A 227 -8.91 -7.49 3.09
CA LEU A 227 -8.20 -6.74 2.08
C LEU A 227 -6.84 -7.41 1.79
N VAL A 228 -6.04 -7.57 2.84
CA VAL A 228 -4.67 -8.11 2.75
C VAL A 228 -4.66 -9.53 2.16
N LYS A 229 -5.54 -10.41 2.62
CA LYS A 229 -5.67 -11.76 2.07
C LYS A 229 -5.92 -11.76 0.55
N ARG A 230 -6.82 -10.88 0.07
CA ARG A 230 -7.11 -10.74 -1.37
C ARG A 230 -5.96 -10.10 -2.13
N ALA A 231 -5.29 -9.13 -1.52
CA ALA A 231 -4.16 -8.42 -2.10
C ALA A 231 -2.97 -9.38 -2.33
N LEU A 232 -2.53 -10.10 -1.30
CA LEU A 232 -1.43 -11.08 -1.39
C LEU A 232 -1.76 -12.21 -2.37
N LYS A 233 -3.01 -12.72 -2.33
CA LYS A 233 -3.46 -13.72 -3.32
C LYS A 233 -3.38 -13.20 -4.76
N SER A 234 -3.69 -11.92 -4.98
CA SER A 234 -3.60 -11.31 -6.31
C SER A 234 -2.15 -11.08 -6.72
N LEU A 235 -1.31 -10.62 -5.79
CA LEU A 235 0.11 -10.44 -5.98
C LEU A 235 0.80 -11.74 -6.41
N PHE A 236 0.66 -12.79 -5.63
CA PHE A 236 1.33 -14.06 -5.92
C PHE A 236 0.78 -14.78 -7.17
N ARG A 237 -0.45 -14.48 -7.59
CA ARG A 237 -1.05 -14.98 -8.84
C ARG A 237 -0.72 -14.16 -10.09
N GLY A 238 0.15 -13.16 -9.99
CA GLY A 238 0.58 -12.36 -11.13
C GLY A 238 -0.45 -11.38 -11.67
N LYS A 239 -1.47 -11.00 -10.88
CA LYS A 239 -2.48 -10.03 -11.32
C LYS A 239 -1.92 -8.62 -11.27
N LYS A 240 -2.00 -7.88 -12.38
CA LYS A 240 -1.54 -6.48 -12.46
C LYS A 240 -2.34 -5.50 -11.60
N ALA A 241 -3.61 -5.80 -11.33
CA ALA A 241 -4.48 -4.97 -10.50
C ALA A 241 -5.49 -5.81 -9.75
N ALA A 242 -5.87 -5.38 -8.55
CA ALA A 242 -6.91 -6.00 -7.75
C ALA A 242 -7.74 -4.95 -7.03
N MET A 243 -9.06 -5.17 -7.01
CA MET A 243 -10.02 -4.37 -6.27
C MET A 243 -10.87 -5.32 -5.42
N PRO A 244 -10.82 -5.22 -4.09
CA PRO A 244 -11.63 -6.06 -3.23
C PRO A 244 -13.05 -5.51 -3.13
N GLY A 245 -14.03 -6.45 -3.10
CA GLY A 245 -15.44 -6.12 -2.93
C GLY A 245 -16.19 -5.94 -4.26
N LEU A 246 -17.30 -6.65 -4.40
CA LEU A 246 -18.18 -6.56 -5.58
C LEU A 246 -18.77 -5.15 -5.72
N LEU A 247 -19.17 -4.55 -4.60
CA LEU A 247 -19.71 -3.18 -4.58
C LEU A 247 -18.70 -2.16 -5.13
N ASN A 248 -17.40 -2.32 -4.86
CA ASN A 248 -16.39 -1.42 -5.37
C ASN A 248 -16.28 -1.49 -6.90
N HIS A 249 -16.41 -2.69 -7.48
CA HIS A 249 -16.46 -2.85 -8.94
C HIS A 249 -17.66 -2.17 -9.57
N LEU A 250 -18.81 -2.23 -8.93
CA LEU A 250 -20.04 -1.56 -9.39
C LEU A 250 -20.01 -0.05 -9.16
N ALA A 251 -19.39 0.40 -8.06
CA ALA A 251 -19.28 1.82 -7.74
C ALA A 251 -18.27 2.57 -8.61
N THR A 252 -17.21 1.92 -9.07
CA THR A 252 -16.14 2.59 -9.84
C THR A 252 -16.62 3.30 -11.10
N PRO A 253 -17.47 2.72 -11.98
CA PRO A 253 -18.04 3.43 -13.12
C PRO A 253 -18.86 4.65 -12.72
N LEU A 254 -19.64 4.52 -11.62
CA LEU A 254 -20.45 5.62 -11.10
C LEU A 254 -19.57 6.76 -10.57
N LEU A 255 -18.50 6.45 -9.84
CA LEU A 255 -17.55 7.44 -9.33
C LEU A 255 -16.84 8.20 -10.45
N LYS A 256 -16.48 7.49 -11.53
CA LYS A 256 -15.85 8.09 -12.70
C LYS A 256 -16.75 9.07 -13.45
N HIS A 257 -18.05 8.84 -13.42
CA HIS A 257 -19.05 9.63 -14.12
C HIS A 257 -20.00 10.37 -13.16
N THR A 258 -19.52 10.67 -11.94
CA THR A 258 -20.33 11.44 -10.97
C THR A 258 -20.71 12.80 -11.56
N PRO A 259 -21.99 13.15 -11.66
CA PRO A 259 -22.41 14.44 -12.20
C PRO A 259 -21.94 15.62 -11.34
N ASP A 260 -21.54 16.71 -11.97
CA ASP A 260 -21.02 17.90 -11.27
C ASP A 260 -21.97 18.45 -10.20
N TRP A 261 -23.28 18.41 -10.46
CA TRP A 261 -24.27 18.89 -9.47
C TRP A 261 -24.22 18.05 -8.18
N LEU A 262 -24.00 16.74 -8.29
CA LEU A 262 -23.92 15.85 -7.13
C LEU A 262 -22.62 16.10 -6.34
N VAL A 263 -21.51 16.33 -7.03
CA VAL A 263 -20.23 16.72 -6.41
C VAL A 263 -20.40 18.03 -5.63
N ARG A 264 -21.06 19.04 -6.23
CA ARG A 264 -21.32 20.33 -5.57
C ARG A 264 -22.19 20.21 -4.32
N VAL A 265 -23.27 19.42 -4.39
CA VAL A 265 -24.18 19.21 -3.25
C VAL A 265 -23.46 18.49 -2.11
N THR A 266 -22.78 17.38 -2.40
CA THR A 266 -22.08 16.60 -1.39
C THR A 266 -20.92 17.37 -0.77
N TYR A 267 -20.19 18.18 -1.55
CA TYR A 267 -19.12 19.04 -1.02
C TYR A 267 -19.62 20.11 -0.05
N LYS A 268 -20.74 20.77 -0.37
CA LYS A 268 -21.37 21.74 0.55
C LYS A 268 -21.77 21.06 1.86
N PHE A 269 -22.33 19.86 1.78
CA PHE A 269 -22.75 19.10 2.95
C PHE A 269 -21.55 18.71 3.84
N VAL A 270 -20.48 18.13 3.26
CA VAL A 270 -19.29 17.75 3.99
C VAL A 270 -18.59 18.96 4.62
N GLY A 271 -18.52 20.09 3.92
CA GLY A 271 -17.90 21.33 4.44
C GLY A 271 -18.60 21.91 5.68
N GLN A 272 -19.87 21.57 5.93
CA GLN A 272 -20.58 21.99 7.15
C GLN A 272 -20.15 21.20 8.40
N TYR A 273 -19.60 20.02 8.25
CA TYR A 273 -19.14 19.15 9.35
C TYR A 273 -17.65 19.31 9.69
N GLN A 274 -16.94 20.20 9.02
CA GLN A 274 -15.51 20.44 9.22
C GLN A 274 -15.19 21.79 9.92
N LYS A 275 -16.22 22.52 10.27
CA LYS A 275 -16.12 23.68 11.15
C LYS A 275 -16.44 23.24 12.59
#